data_dafbbf0ee687014f4be22a208b414cff
#
_entry.id   dafbbf0ee687014f4be22a208b414cff
#
_cell.length_a   1.000
_cell.length_b   1.000
_cell.length_c   1.000
_cell.angle_alpha   90.00
_cell.angle_beta   90.00
_cell.angle_gamma   90.00
#
_symmetry.space_group_name_H-M   'P 1'
#
loop_
_entity.id
_entity.type
_entity.pdbx_description
1 polymer ?
#
loop_
_entity_poly.entity_id
_entity_poly.type
_entity_poly.pdbx_seq_one_letter_code
_entity_poly.pdbx_strand_id
1 'polypeptide(L)'
;MKIVVKLGGATLEDAALLQRAVLAVKQLAAEHQVAVVHGGGAALTRMLAQMGKRSEFIDGLRVTDAETRDFAVMVLAGHMNKKLVAALGSVGQSAMGLCGGDGHAFRARKKVTNGHDLGFVGEISSVDPRWIETIWQQGCIPVISSVALGSDGQYYNINADQMASACAVACHANALIFLTDVPGVQDADGLVIRWLNLGMAAALTQKAVIAGGMLPKLQACKDALLRGVNRVRILPAAEVEALPEFYFSKIESGTEVLVA
;
A
#
# COMPACT_ATOMS: atom_id res chain seq x y z
N MET A 1 19.77 -1.88 0.64
CA MET A 1 18.84 -0.82 0.13
C MET A 1 17.62 -0.76 1.00
N LYS A 2 16.86 0.36 0.95
CA LYS A 2 15.54 0.50 1.59
C LYS A 2 14.45 0.23 0.55
N ILE A 3 13.53 -0.69 0.82
CA ILE A 3 12.47 -1.10 -0.12
C ILE A 3 11.13 -1.10 0.61
N VAL A 4 10.14 -0.44 0.05
CA VAL A 4 8.76 -0.50 0.54
C VAL A 4 7.95 -1.40 -0.38
N VAL A 5 7.31 -2.41 0.19
CA VAL A 5 6.42 -3.35 -0.51
C VAL A 5 5.00 -3.11 -0.04
N LYS A 6 4.10 -2.79 -0.97
CA LYS A 6 2.67 -2.68 -0.67
C LYS A 6 1.96 -3.97 -1.05
N LEU A 7 1.32 -4.62 -0.09
CA LEU A 7 0.50 -5.80 -0.32
C LEU A 7 -0.98 -5.43 -0.52
N GLY A 8 -1.57 -5.93 -1.61
CA GLY A 8 -3.00 -5.80 -1.87
C GLY A 8 -3.84 -6.62 -0.88
N GLY A 9 -5.12 -6.25 -0.74
CA GLY A 9 -6.04 -6.97 0.14
C GLY A 9 -6.23 -8.45 -0.26
N ALA A 10 -6.31 -8.73 -1.56
CA ALA A 10 -6.44 -10.09 -2.08
C ALA A 10 -5.28 -11.00 -1.63
N THR A 11 -4.05 -10.50 -1.64
CA THR A 11 -2.87 -11.24 -1.15
C THR A 11 -3.01 -11.65 0.32
N LEU A 12 -3.62 -10.80 1.14
CA LEU A 12 -3.79 -11.08 2.57
C LEU A 12 -4.94 -12.04 2.86
N GLU A 13 -5.88 -12.20 1.93
CA GLU A 13 -7.06 -13.04 2.10
C GLU A 13 -6.86 -14.47 1.62
N ASP A 14 -6.08 -14.66 0.57
CA ASP A 14 -5.65 -15.95 0.07
C ASP A 14 -4.49 -16.50 0.91
N ALA A 15 -4.72 -17.60 1.63
CA ALA A 15 -3.73 -18.16 2.54
C ALA A 15 -2.47 -18.67 1.80
N ALA A 16 -2.63 -19.24 0.61
CA ALA A 16 -1.51 -19.75 -0.18
C ALA A 16 -0.68 -18.60 -0.74
N LEU A 17 -1.34 -17.57 -1.27
CA LEU A 17 -0.67 -16.39 -1.78
C LEU A 17 0.03 -15.60 -0.65
N LEU A 18 -0.60 -15.49 0.52
CA LEU A 18 0.02 -14.88 1.70
C LEU A 18 1.30 -15.61 2.10
N GLN A 19 1.27 -16.96 2.13
CA GLN A 19 2.45 -17.76 2.47
C GLN A 19 3.59 -17.53 1.48
N ARG A 20 3.31 -17.50 0.19
CA ARG A 20 4.29 -17.18 -0.86
C ARG A 20 4.83 -15.77 -0.71
N ALA A 21 3.95 -14.80 -0.42
CA ALA A 21 4.33 -13.39 -0.24
C ALA A 21 5.26 -13.19 0.96
N VAL A 22 4.99 -13.82 2.12
CA VAL A 22 5.85 -13.66 3.30
C VAL A 22 7.20 -14.35 3.11
N LEU A 23 7.28 -15.44 2.35
CA LEU A 23 8.55 -16.08 1.99
C LEU A 23 9.39 -15.17 1.07
N ALA A 24 8.77 -14.58 0.05
CA ALA A 24 9.45 -13.64 -0.85
C ALA A 24 9.92 -12.37 -0.11
N VAL A 25 9.08 -11.83 0.79
CA VAL A 25 9.45 -10.67 1.64
C VAL A 25 10.60 -11.04 2.57
N LYS A 26 10.61 -12.23 3.18
CA LYS A 26 11.73 -12.71 4.00
C LYS A 26 13.03 -12.81 3.19
N GLN A 27 12.99 -13.36 1.98
CA GLN A 27 14.17 -13.45 1.10
C GLN A 27 14.69 -12.04 0.76
N LEU A 28 13.79 -11.12 0.41
CA LEU A 28 14.17 -9.73 0.14
C LEU A 28 14.79 -9.05 1.38
N ALA A 29 14.25 -9.31 2.57
CA ALA A 29 14.72 -8.74 3.82
C ALA A 29 16.07 -9.31 4.30
N ALA A 30 16.53 -10.43 3.74
CA ALA A 30 17.87 -10.98 4.05
C ALA A 30 19.01 -10.06 3.61
N GLU A 31 18.79 -9.27 2.55
CA GLU A 31 19.81 -8.38 1.99
C GLU A 31 19.42 -6.89 2.06
N HIS A 32 18.18 -6.58 2.39
CA HIS A 32 17.63 -5.23 2.29
C HIS A 32 16.80 -4.85 3.52
N GLN A 33 16.69 -3.55 3.79
CA GLN A 33 15.72 -3.01 4.75
C GLN A 33 14.35 -2.94 4.09
N VAL A 34 13.46 -3.84 4.46
CA VAL A 34 12.11 -3.94 3.87
C VAL A 34 11.07 -3.42 4.84
N ALA A 35 10.18 -2.56 4.38
CA ALA A 35 8.93 -2.22 5.06
C ALA A 35 7.75 -2.74 4.25
N VAL A 36 6.74 -3.26 4.93
CA VAL A 36 5.52 -3.75 4.29
C VAL A 36 4.37 -2.84 4.66
N VAL A 37 3.69 -2.30 3.66
CA VAL A 37 2.44 -1.54 3.82
C VAL A 37 1.28 -2.39 3.31
N HIS A 38 0.19 -2.44 4.05
CA HIS A 38 -0.96 -3.23 3.64
C HIS A 38 -2.27 -2.46 3.74
N GLY A 39 -3.22 -2.87 2.91
CA GLY A 39 -4.62 -2.51 3.03
C GLY A 39 -5.44 -3.62 3.68
N GLY A 40 -6.68 -3.78 3.25
CA GLY A 40 -7.63 -4.77 3.76
C GLY A 40 -9.07 -4.37 3.47
N GLY A 41 -9.28 -3.64 2.37
CA GLY A 41 -10.60 -3.10 2.00
C GLY A 41 -11.68 -4.17 1.88
N ALA A 42 -11.37 -5.35 1.33
CA ALA A 42 -12.33 -6.44 1.21
C ALA A 42 -12.67 -7.05 2.59
N ALA A 43 -11.68 -7.23 3.48
CA ALA A 43 -11.92 -7.67 4.85
C ALA A 43 -12.80 -6.68 5.62
N LEU A 44 -12.55 -5.38 5.47
CA LEU A 44 -13.38 -4.34 6.06
C LEU A 44 -14.80 -4.37 5.49
N THR A 45 -14.97 -4.54 4.16
CA THR A 45 -16.29 -4.68 3.53
C THR A 45 -17.08 -5.85 4.11
N ARG A 46 -16.44 -7.02 4.29
CA ARG A 46 -17.10 -8.19 4.88
C ARG A 46 -17.49 -7.96 6.34
N MET A 47 -16.60 -7.36 7.12
CA MET A 47 -16.92 -7.04 8.52
C MET A 47 -18.11 -6.09 8.62
N LEU A 48 -18.13 -5.02 7.84
CA LEU A 48 -19.25 -4.08 7.80
C LEU A 48 -20.56 -4.77 7.39
N ALA A 49 -20.51 -5.65 6.38
CA ALA A 49 -21.68 -6.42 5.95
C ALA A 49 -22.21 -7.36 7.06
N GLN A 50 -21.33 -8.01 7.82
CA GLN A 50 -21.71 -8.85 8.98
C GLN A 50 -22.39 -8.02 10.09
N MET A 51 -22.01 -6.74 10.21
CA MET A 51 -22.63 -5.78 11.14
C MET A 51 -23.86 -5.08 10.54
N GLY A 52 -24.35 -5.54 9.38
CA GLY A 52 -25.53 -4.97 8.71
C GLY A 52 -25.27 -3.64 8.01
N LYS A 53 -24.02 -3.22 7.86
CA LYS A 53 -23.64 -1.94 7.28
C LYS A 53 -23.18 -2.09 5.83
N ARG A 54 -23.74 -1.29 4.93
CA ARG A 54 -23.33 -1.24 3.53
C ARG A 54 -22.12 -0.32 3.34
N SER A 55 -21.20 -0.75 2.50
CA SER A 55 -20.04 0.07 2.10
C SER A 55 -20.41 0.93 0.89
N GLU A 56 -20.13 2.21 0.98
CA GLU A 56 -20.27 3.18 -0.10
C GLU A 56 -18.88 3.65 -0.56
N PHE A 57 -18.73 3.89 -1.86
CA PHE A 57 -17.46 4.35 -2.45
C PHE A 57 -17.72 5.52 -3.38
N ILE A 58 -16.89 6.56 -3.28
CA ILE A 58 -16.85 7.71 -4.18
C ILE A 58 -15.42 7.83 -4.68
N ASP A 59 -15.23 7.86 -5.99
CA ASP A 59 -13.92 7.92 -6.65
C ASP A 59 -12.92 6.86 -6.14
N GLY A 60 -13.42 5.65 -5.83
CA GLY A 60 -12.61 4.55 -5.30
C GLY A 60 -12.23 4.67 -3.83
N LEU A 61 -12.68 5.71 -3.14
CA LEU A 61 -12.49 5.92 -1.70
C LEU A 61 -13.75 5.51 -0.94
N ARG A 62 -13.57 4.78 0.16
CA ARG A 62 -14.68 4.36 1.01
C ARG A 62 -15.19 5.54 1.82
N VAL A 63 -16.46 5.90 1.69
CA VAL A 63 -17.12 6.81 2.63
C VAL A 63 -17.00 6.20 4.03
N THR A 64 -16.47 6.96 4.97
CA THR A 64 -16.05 6.45 6.27
C THR A 64 -16.63 7.35 7.36
N ASP A 65 -17.84 7.02 7.83
CA ASP A 65 -18.42 7.66 9.02
C ASP A 65 -17.69 7.21 10.31
N ALA A 66 -18.09 7.71 11.46
CA ALA A 66 -17.42 7.43 12.74
C ALA A 66 -17.39 5.93 13.08
N GLU A 67 -18.49 5.23 12.86
CA GLU A 67 -18.59 3.80 13.12
C GLU A 67 -17.72 2.99 12.13
N THR A 68 -17.79 3.34 10.84
CA THR A 68 -16.94 2.72 9.80
C THR A 68 -15.46 2.96 10.08
N ARG A 69 -15.08 4.14 10.61
CA ARG A 69 -13.71 4.44 11.05
C ARG A 69 -13.27 3.49 12.16
N ASP A 70 -14.12 3.27 13.16
CA ASP A 70 -13.80 2.39 14.29
C ASP A 70 -13.61 0.95 13.81
N PHE A 71 -14.47 0.46 12.91
CA PHE A 71 -14.27 -0.83 12.24
C PHE A 71 -12.99 -0.85 11.38
N ALA A 72 -12.66 0.25 10.70
CA ALA A 72 -11.41 0.32 9.93
C ALA A 72 -10.18 0.17 10.84
N VAL A 73 -10.16 0.82 12.00
CA VAL A 73 -9.09 0.64 13.00
C VAL A 73 -9.01 -0.82 13.47
N MET A 74 -10.13 -1.42 13.89
CA MET A 74 -10.15 -2.82 14.36
C MET A 74 -9.69 -3.80 13.28
N VAL A 75 -10.17 -3.63 12.05
CA VAL A 75 -9.86 -4.57 10.95
C VAL A 75 -8.47 -4.33 10.40
N LEU A 76 -8.12 -3.10 10.05
CA LEU A 76 -6.86 -2.83 9.35
C LEU A 76 -5.67 -2.82 10.33
N ALA A 77 -5.75 -2.05 11.42
CA ALA A 77 -4.65 -1.95 12.38
C ALA A 77 -4.60 -3.12 13.36
N GLY A 78 -5.74 -3.76 13.62
CA GLY A 78 -5.84 -4.97 14.44
C GLY A 78 -5.69 -6.24 13.62
N HIS A 79 -6.81 -6.75 13.09
CA HIS A 79 -6.89 -8.10 12.50
C HIS A 79 -5.91 -8.33 11.34
N MET A 80 -5.96 -7.48 10.30
CA MET A 80 -5.15 -7.70 9.10
C MET A 80 -3.65 -7.47 9.36
N ASN A 81 -3.33 -6.45 10.15
CA ASN A 81 -1.96 -6.16 10.54
C ASN A 81 -1.34 -7.33 11.34
N LYS A 82 -2.04 -7.82 12.36
CA LYS A 82 -1.55 -8.94 13.18
C LYS A 82 -1.53 -10.28 12.44
N LYS A 83 -2.46 -10.49 11.50
CA LYS A 83 -2.41 -11.64 10.59
C LYS A 83 -1.12 -11.65 9.77
N LEU A 84 -0.71 -10.52 9.21
CA LEU A 84 0.53 -10.41 8.43
C LEU A 84 1.77 -10.56 9.30
N VAL A 85 1.80 -9.95 10.49
CA VAL A 85 2.89 -10.11 11.47
C VAL A 85 3.05 -11.58 11.86
N ALA A 86 1.94 -12.28 12.16
CA ALA A 86 1.97 -13.70 12.48
C ALA A 86 2.45 -14.56 11.30
N ALA A 87 2.03 -14.23 10.07
CA ALA A 87 2.48 -14.95 8.88
C ALA A 87 3.98 -14.77 8.62
N LEU A 88 4.55 -13.58 8.82
CA LEU A 88 6.00 -13.36 8.78
C LEU A 88 6.71 -14.15 9.89
N GLY A 89 6.17 -14.15 11.10
CA GLY A 89 6.69 -14.92 12.23
C GLY A 89 6.70 -16.43 11.96
N SER A 90 5.69 -16.97 11.27
CA SER A 90 5.61 -18.40 10.95
C SER A 90 6.72 -18.88 10.00
N VAL A 91 7.32 -17.97 9.21
CA VAL A 91 8.49 -18.27 8.37
C VAL A 91 9.81 -17.88 9.05
N GLY A 92 9.79 -17.52 10.34
CA GLY A 92 10.97 -17.14 11.11
C GLY A 92 11.48 -15.73 10.82
N GLN A 93 10.62 -14.84 10.29
CA GLN A 93 10.94 -13.43 10.08
C GLN A 93 10.30 -12.56 11.14
N SER A 94 11.13 -11.90 11.95
CA SER A 94 10.65 -10.93 12.94
C SER A 94 9.98 -9.74 12.26
N ALA A 95 8.81 -9.36 12.76
CA ALA A 95 8.05 -8.24 12.23
C ALA A 95 7.32 -7.47 13.35
N MET A 96 7.19 -6.18 13.19
CA MET A 96 6.46 -5.31 14.11
C MET A 96 5.35 -4.56 13.39
N GLY A 97 4.12 -4.76 13.85
CA GLY A 97 2.95 -4.09 13.28
C GLY A 97 2.75 -2.70 13.85
N LEU A 98 2.50 -1.74 12.96
CA LEU A 98 2.25 -0.33 13.25
C LEU A 98 0.97 0.16 12.57
N CYS A 99 0.30 1.10 13.21
CA CYS A 99 -0.59 2.05 12.54
C CYS A 99 -0.04 3.48 12.70
N GLY A 100 -0.62 4.45 12.03
CA GLY A 100 -0.10 5.82 12.07
C GLY A 100 -0.17 6.47 13.46
N GLY A 101 -1.04 5.98 14.36
CA GLY A 101 -1.14 6.45 15.75
C GLY A 101 0.03 6.04 16.62
N ASP A 102 0.69 4.91 16.30
CA ASP A 102 1.80 4.37 17.09
C ASP A 102 3.01 5.30 16.96
N GLY A 103 3.42 5.90 18.07
CA GLY A 103 4.50 6.89 18.10
C GLY A 103 4.27 8.11 17.17
N HIS A 104 3.04 8.33 16.72
CA HIS A 104 2.71 9.33 15.72
C HIS A 104 3.47 9.15 14.39
N ALA A 105 3.77 7.89 14.02
CA ALA A 105 4.58 7.57 12.86
C ALA A 105 4.00 8.13 11.55
N PHE A 106 2.66 8.13 11.42
CA PHE A 106 1.98 8.72 10.26
C PHE A 106 0.86 9.66 10.74
N ARG A 107 0.98 10.93 10.39
CA ARG A 107 -0.05 11.94 10.65
C ARG A 107 -0.92 12.12 9.42
N ALA A 108 -2.21 12.32 9.66
CA ALA A 108 -3.19 12.57 8.63
C ALA A 108 -3.91 13.90 8.83
N ARG A 109 -4.54 14.35 7.76
CA ARG A 109 -5.59 15.35 7.80
C ARG A 109 -6.79 14.83 7.01
N LYS A 110 -7.99 15.35 7.31
CA LYS A 110 -9.19 15.01 6.56
C LYS A 110 -8.97 15.31 5.08
N LYS A 111 -9.31 14.32 4.24
CA LYS A 111 -9.22 14.51 2.79
C LYS A 111 -10.38 15.38 2.32
N VAL A 112 -10.07 16.43 1.59
CA VAL A 112 -11.07 17.28 0.93
C VAL A 112 -11.24 16.76 -0.50
N THR A 113 -12.49 16.44 -0.86
CA THR A 113 -12.88 16.04 -2.21
C THR A 113 -13.87 17.04 -2.78
N ASN A 114 -13.86 17.23 -4.11
CA ASN A 114 -14.73 18.17 -4.79
C ASN A 114 -16.21 17.90 -4.52
N GLY A 115 -16.78 18.59 -3.53
CA GLY A 115 -18.22 18.58 -3.22
C GLY A 115 -18.73 17.39 -2.38
N HIS A 116 -17.88 16.43 -1.97
CA HIS A 116 -18.30 15.29 -1.17
C HIS A 116 -17.57 15.24 0.19
N ASP A 117 -18.32 15.11 1.27
CA ASP A 117 -17.77 14.77 2.58
C ASP A 117 -17.65 13.23 2.68
N LEU A 118 -16.43 12.74 2.65
CA LEU A 118 -16.13 11.32 2.82
C LEU A 118 -15.99 10.89 4.29
N GLY A 119 -16.29 11.77 5.24
CA GLY A 119 -16.14 11.52 6.67
C GLY A 119 -14.68 11.42 7.08
N PHE A 120 -14.31 10.30 7.71
CA PHE A 120 -12.95 10.04 8.21
C PHE A 120 -12.02 9.38 7.17
N VAL A 121 -12.11 9.82 5.93
CA VAL A 121 -11.11 9.55 4.91
C VAL A 121 -10.01 10.60 5.02
N GLY A 122 -8.77 10.15 5.08
CA GLY A 122 -7.62 11.04 5.26
C GLY A 122 -6.61 10.97 4.13
N GLU A 123 -5.72 11.95 4.15
CA GLU A 123 -4.47 11.96 3.40
C GLU A 123 -3.30 12.16 4.35
N ILE A 124 -2.14 11.59 4.04
CA ILE A 124 -0.95 11.72 4.89
C ILE A 124 -0.42 13.14 4.83
N SER A 125 -0.29 13.79 5.99
CA SER A 125 0.27 15.14 6.14
C SER A 125 1.76 15.13 6.50
N SER A 126 2.20 14.16 7.30
CA SER A 126 3.61 13.94 7.61
C SER A 126 3.87 12.50 8.04
N VAL A 127 5.12 12.07 7.91
CA VAL A 127 5.61 10.77 8.37
C VAL A 127 6.86 11.01 9.22
N ASP A 128 6.94 10.36 10.37
CA ASP A 128 8.15 10.30 11.19
C ASP A 128 8.88 8.97 10.90
N PRO A 129 9.92 8.96 10.07
CA PRO A 129 10.60 7.73 9.67
C PRO A 129 11.39 7.06 10.81
N ARG A 130 11.66 7.76 11.93
CA ARG A 130 12.46 7.23 13.02
C ARG A 130 11.92 5.92 13.58
N TRP A 131 10.61 5.74 13.63
CA TRP A 131 10.00 4.49 14.11
C TRP A 131 10.26 3.34 13.16
N ILE A 132 10.19 3.57 11.85
CA ILE A 132 10.49 2.57 10.81
C ILE A 132 11.97 2.21 10.87
N GLU A 133 12.85 3.21 10.97
CA GLU A 133 14.29 3.02 11.05
C GLU A 133 14.71 2.27 12.33
N THR A 134 14.07 2.58 13.46
CA THR A 134 14.30 1.86 14.73
C THR A 134 13.94 0.39 14.61
N ILE A 135 12.81 0.06 13.97
CA ILE A 135 12.39 -1.34 13.74
C ILE A 135 13.40 -2.07 12.84
N TRP A 136 13.88 -1.44 11.78
CA TRP A 136 14.93 -2.00 10.92
C TRP A 136 16.24 -2.25 11.66
N GLN A 137 16.64 -1.33 12.56
CA GLN A 137 17.84 -1.50 13.41
C GLN A 137 17.74 -2.72 14.34
N GLN A 138 16.53 -3.14 14.70
CA GLN A 138 16.29 -4.36 15.48
C GLN A 138 16.17 -5.63 14.63
N GLY A 139 16.46 -5.56 13.31
CA GLY A 139 16.33 -6.70 12.40
C GLY A 139 14.89 -7.12 12.14
N CYS A 140 13.92 -6.27 12.43
CA CYS A 140 12.50 -6.52 12.24
C CYS A 140 11.97 -5.84 10.97
N ILE A 141 10.93 -6.44 10.38
CA ILE A 141 10.16 -5.80 9.30
C ILE A 141 9.05 -4.94 9.89
N PRO A 142 9.00 -3.61 9.66
CA PRO A 142 7.84 -2.80 9.98
C PRO A 142 6.68 -3.17 9.05
N VAL A 143 5.52 -3.50 9.63
CA VAL A 143 4.27 -3.82 8.95
C VAL A 143 3.26 -2.73 9.23
N ILE A 144 2.95 -1.91 8.24
CA ILE A 144 2.22 -0.66 8.37
C ILE A 144 0.82 -0.81 7.82
N SER A 145 -0.19 -0.58 8.65
CA SER A 145 -1.59 -0.55 8.23
C SER A 145 -1.97 0.81 7.64
N SER A 146 -2.99 0.83 6.80
CA SER A 146 -3.48 2.05 6.15
C SER A 146 -4.44 2.88 7.03
N VAL A 147 -4.04 3.11 8.29
CA VAL A 147 -4.75 3.95 9.27
C VAL A 147 -3.76 4.96 9.84
N ALA A 148 -4.15 6.23 9.92
CA ALA A 148 -3.29 7.30 10.46
C ALA A 148 -4.06 8.21 11.41
N LEU A 149 -3.32 8.91 12.29
CA LEU A 149 -3.88 9.78 13.33
C LEU A 149 -3.85 11.25 12.89
N GLY A 150 -4.98 11.92 12.97
CA GLY A 150 -5.09 13.37 12.75
C GLY A 150 -4.61 14.20 13.94
N SER A 151 -4.36 15.49 13.69
CA SER A 151 -4.05 16.46 14.75
C SER A 151 -5.24 16.74 15.68
N ASP A 152 -6.43 16.40 15.23
CA ASP A 152 -7.70 16.46 15.97
C ASP A 152 -7.92 15.24 16.89
N GLY A 153 -6.95 14.31 16.95
CA GLY A 153 -7.06 13.10 17.76
C GLY A 153 -7.93 12.00 17.12
N GLN A 154 -8.40 12.20 15.89
CA GLN A 154 -9.23 11.22 15.19
C GLN A 154 -8.37 10.32 14.28
N TYR A 155 -8.73 9.04 14.19
CA TYR A 155 -8.16 8.15 13.18
C TYR A 155 -8.82 8.37 11.81
N TYR A 156 -8.00 8.26 10.79
CA TYR A 156 -8.42 8.37 9.40
C TYR A 156 -8.09 7.10 8.62
N ASN A 157 -9.06 6.66 7.81
CA ASN A 157 -8.86 5.61 6.82
C ASN A 157 -8.08 6.19 5.63
N ILE A 158 -6.91 5.64 5.37
CA ILE A 158 -5.99 6.10 4.33
C ILE A 158 -5.98 5.10 3.17
N ASN A 159 -5.90 5.59 1.94
CA ASN A 159 -5.63 4.70 0.81
C ASN A 159 -4.25 4.05 0.99
N ALA A 160 -4.19 2.71 0.92
CA ALA A 160 -2.95 1.97 1.21
C ALA A 160 -1.82 2.25 0.21
N ASP A 161 -2.15 2.59 -1.04
CA ASP A 161 -1.14 2.97 -2.04
C ASP A 161 -0.53 4.33 -1.70
N GLN A 162 -1.34 5.28 -1.21
CA GLN A 162 -0.86 6.58 -0.71
C GLN A 162 -0.03 6.43 0.56
N MET A 163 -0.44 5.54 1.49
CA MET A 163 0.34 5.22 2.68
C MET A 163 1.72 4.67 2.30
N ALA A 164 1.78 3.76 1.33
CA ALA A 164 3.04 3.17 0.85
C ALA A 164 3.95 4.21 0.18
N SER A 165 3.37 5.10 -0.65
CA SER A 165 4.12 6.20 -1.25
C SER A 165 4.69 7.14 -0.18
N ALA A 166 3.89 7.56 0.81
CA ALA A 166 4.33 8.42 1.88
C ALA A 166 5.45 7.78 2.73
N CYS A 167 5.31 6.48 3.03
CA CYS A 167 6.34 5.68 3.72
C CYS A 167 7.65 5.65 2.91
N ALA A 168 7.58 5.32 1.62
CA ALA A 168 8.76 5.22 0.75
C ALA A 168 9.51 6.55 0.64
N VAL A 169 8.78 7.64 0.48
CA VAL A 169 9.36 8.99 0.42
C VAL A 169 10.04 9.36 1.73
N ALA A 170 9.37 9.18 2.87
CA ALA A 170 9.90 9.57 4.18
C ALA A 170 11.14 8.77 4.58
N CYS A 171 11.20 7.49 4.20
CA CYS A 171 12.34 6.62 4.49
C CYS A 171 13.46 6.76 3.46
N HIS A 172 13.32 7.60 2.43
CA HIS A 172 14.25 7.68 1.29
C HIS A 172 14.46 6.29 0.66
N ALA A 173 13.36 5.59 0.37
CA ALA A 173 13.42 4.26 -0.18
C ALA A 173 14.01 4.25 -1.60
N ASN A 174 14.84 3.25 -1.89
CA ASN A 174 15.38 3.02 -3.23
C ASN A 174 14.30 2.50 -4.18
N ALA A 175 13.34 1.72 -3.65
CA ALA A 175 12.24 1.20 -4.44
C ALA A 175 10.91 1.20 -3.67
N LEU A 176 9.81 1.37 -4.42
CA LEU A 176 8.44 1.13 -4.00
C LEU A 176 7.82 0.11 -4.95
N ILE A 177 7.33 -0.99 -4.39
CA ILE A 177 6.74 -2.09 -5.15
C ILE A 177 5.29 -2.27 -4.71
N PHE A 178 4.37 -2.18 -5.67
CA PHE A 178 2.96 -2.49 -5.47
C PHE A 178 2.66 -3.90 -5.96
N LEU A 179 2.37 -4.84 -5.05
CA LEU A 179 1.82 -6.14 -5.40
C LEU A 179 0.30 -6.02 -5.50
N THR A 180 -0.24 -6.40 -6.65
CA THR A 180 -1.64 -6.21 -7.02
C THR A 180 -2.22 -7.47 -7.67
N ASP A 181 -3.53 -7.55 -7.74
CA ASP A 181 -4.30 -8.63 -8.36
C ASP A 181 -4.39 -8.54 -9.89
N VAL A 182 -3.88 -7.45 -10.47
CA VAL A 182 -3.81 -7.28 -11.92
C VAL A 182 -2.39 -7.50 -12.43
N PRO A 183 -2.21 -7.88 -13.73
CA PRO A 183 -0.89 -8.20 -14.28
C PRO A 183 0.04 -6.99 -14.42
N GLY A 184 -0.48 -5.77 -14.29
CA GLY A 184 0.21 -4.50 -14.47
C GLY A 184 -0.75 -3.44 -14.98
N VAL A 185 -0.21 -2.32 -15.47
CA VAL A 185 -1.02 -1.32 -16.20
C VAL A 185 -1.23 -1.82 -17.61
N GLN A 186 -2.47 -1.85 -18.07
CA GLN A 186 -2.85 -2.33 -19.38
C GLN A 186 -3.19 -1.16 -20.32
N ASP A 187 -2.91 -1.34 -21.60
CA ASP A 187 -3.37 -0.46 -22.68
C ASP A 187 -4.81 -0.75 -23.10
N ALA A 188 -5.26 -0.10 -24.18
CA ALA A 188 -6.62 -0.27 -24.70
C ALA A 188 -6.90 -1.69 -25.23
N ASP A 189 -5.89 -2.43 -25.64
CA ASP A 189 -5.96 -3.80 -26.14
C ASP A 189 -5.81 -4.85 -25.02
N GLY A 190 -5.66 -4.41 -23.75
CA GLY A 190 -5.47 -5.27 -22.59
C GLY A 190 -4.05 -5.79 -22.43
N LEU A 191 -3.09 -5.29 -23.22
CA LEU A 191 -1.68 -5.68 -23.11
C LEU A 191 -0.99 -4.91 -21.98
N VAL A 192 -0.12 -5.60 -21.22
CA VAL A 192 0.62 -4.98 -20.14
C VAL A 192 1.70 -4.04 -20.67
N ILE A 193 1.64 -2.80 -20.26
CA ILE A 193 2.66 -1.77 -20.53
C ILE A 193 3.83 -1.99 -19.60
N ARG A 194 4.98 -2.43 -20.13
CA ARG A 194 6.17 -2.73 -19.33
C ARG A 194 6.83 -1.48 -18.75
N TRP A 195 6.88 -0.41 -19.51
CA TRP A 195 7.43 0.89 -19.10
C TRP A 195 6.41 1.98 -19.35
N LEU A 196 6.00 2.64 -18.29
CA LEU A 196 4.96 3.67 -18.31
C LEU A 196 5.54 4.97 -17.75
N ASN A 197 5.78 5.97 -18.59
CA ASN A 197 6.14 7.29 -18.08
C ASN A 197 4.90 8.10 -17.65
N LEU A 198 5.13 9.15 -16.86
CA LEU A 198 4.05 9.97 -16.31
C LEU A 198 3.20 10.67 -17.40
N GLY A 199 3.81 11.01 -18.54
CA GLY A 199 3.09 11.61 -19.68
C GLY A 199 2.14 10.60 -20.35
N MET A 200 2.62 9.36 -20.58
CA MET A 200 1.77 8.28 -21.09
C MET A 200 0.64 7.94 -20.12
N ALA A 201 0.93 7.88 -18.81
CA ALA A 201 -0.08 7.63 -17.79
C ALA A 201 -1.19 8.69 -17.83
N ALA A 202 -0.83 9.97 -17.93
CA ALA A 202 -1.79 11.06 -18.05
C ALA A 202 -2.64 10.95 -19.33
N ALA A 203 -2.03 10.65 -20.49
CA ALA A 203 -2.74 10.50 -21.74
C ALA A 203 -3.72 9.31 -21.73
N LEU A 204 -3.33 8.16 -21.16
CA LEU A 204 -4.20 6.99 -21.02
C LEU A 204 -5.35 7.23 -20.05
N THR A 205 -5.12 8.01 -18.99
CA THR A 205 -6.16 8.44 -18.06
C THR A 205 -7.17 9.36 -18.74
N GLN A 206 -6.73 10.35 -19.52
CA GLN A 206 -7.61 11.23 -20.27
C GLN A 206 -8.49 10.48 -21.29
N LYS A 207 -7.96 9.40 -21.88
CA LYS A 207 -8.69 8.52 -22.79
C LYS A 207 -9.58 7.49 -22.07
N ALA A 208 -9.69 7.54 -20.75
CA ALA A 208 -10.41 6.59 -19.91
C ALA A 208 -9.97 5.11 -20.08
N VAL A 209 -8.78 4.86 -20.63
CA VAL A 209 -8.17 3.53 -20.69
C VAL A 209 -7.75 3.09 -19.28
N ILE A 210 -7.19 4.01 -18.51
CA ILE A 210 -6.88 3.79 -17.09
C ILE A 210 -8.01 4.38 -16.25
N ALA A 211 -8.65 3.53 -15.43
CA ALA A 211 -9.79 3.92 -14.61
C ALA A 211 -9.80 3.20 -13.25
N GLY A 212 -10.77 3.54 -12.41
CA GLY A 212 -11.05 2.85 -11.14
C GLY A 212 -9.86 2.85 -10.18
N GLY A 213 -9.61 1.70 -9.57
CA GLY A 213 -8.55 1.51 -8.55
C GLY A 213 -7.11 1.73 -9.04
N MET A 214 -6.89 1.76 -10.38
CA MET A 214 -5.57 2.05 -10.93
C MET A 214 -5.21 3.54 -10.84
N LEU A 215 -6.20 4.45 -10.87
CA LEU A 215 -5.97 5.90 -10.76
C LEU A 215 -5.26 6.31 -9.46
N PRO A 216 -5.75 5.95 -8.25
CA PRO A 216 -5.07 6.29 -7.02
C PRO A 216 -3.69 5.61 -6.91
N LYS A 217 -3.50 4.43 -7.50
CA LYS A 217 -2.22 3.74 -7.54
C LYS A 217 -1.20 4.49 -8.40
N LEU A 218 -1.57 4.93 -9.60
CA LEU A 218 -0.70 5.74 -10.46
C LEU A 218 -0.40 7.10 -9.84
N GLN A 219 -1.35 7.71 -9.14
CA GLN A 219 -1.08 8.93 -8.39
C GLN A 219 -0.03 8.68 -7.30
N ALA A 220 -0.12 7.57 -6.55
CA ALA A 220 0.87 7.19 -5.55
C ALA A 220 2.26 6.91 -6.17
N CYS A 221 2.31 6.29 -7.36
CA CYS A 221 3.56 6.11 -8.12
C CYS A 221 4.19 7.45 -8.49
N LYS A 222 3.39 8.37 -9.05
CA LYS A 222 3.82 9.73 -9.41
C LYS A 222 4.37 10.48 -8.20
N ASP A 223 3.64 10.47 -7.08
CA ASP A 223 4.04 11.16 -5.85
C ASP A 223 5.37 10.62 -5.31
N ALA A 224 5.56 9.30 -5.34
CA ALA A 224 6.81 8.66 -4.92
C ALA A 224 7.99 9.07 -5.82
N LEU A 225 7.84 8.96 -7.14
CA LEU A 225 8.88 9.29 -8.11
C LEU A 225 9.29 10.75 -8.05
N LEU A 226 8.33 11.68 -8.05
CA LEU A 226 8.61 13.12 -8.02
C LEU A 226 9.23 13.60 -6.70
N ARG A 227 9.14 12.77 -5.64
CA ARG A 227 9.72 13.03 -4.32
C ARG A 227 10.95 12.17 -4.03
N GLY A 228 11.57 11.57 -5.06
CA GLY A 228 12.91 11.00 -4.99
C GLY A 228 12.99 9.50 -4.76
N VAL A 229 11.90 8.74 -4.84
CA VAL A 229 11.99 7.29 -4.91
C VAL A 229 12.52 6.89 -6.29
N ASN A 230 13.62 6.15 -6.33
CA ASN A 230 14.34 5.90 -7.59
C ASN A 230 13.59 4.96 -8.53
N ARG A 231 12.87 3.98 -7.98
CA ARG A 231 12.21 2.93 -8.76
C ARG A 231 10.83 2.63 -8.20
N VAL A 232 9.82 2.64 -9.07
CA VAL A 232 8.43 2.30 -8.69
C VAL A 232 7.90 1.26 -9.64
N ARG A 233 7.43 0.13 -9.10
CA ARG A 233 6.89 -0.99 -9.87
C ARG A 233 5.50 -1.40 -9.41
N ILE A 234 4.67 -1.79 -10.37
CA ILE A 234 3.36 -2.44 -10.16
C ILE A 234 3.50 -3.87 -10.68
N LEU A 235 3.40 -4.85 -9.79
CA LEU A 235 3.67 -6.26 -10.08
C LEU A 235 2.47 -7.13 -9.73
N PRO A 236 2.22 -8.21 -10.50
CA PRO A 236 1.19 -9.16 -10.16
C PRO A 236 1.57 -9.95 -8.90
N ALA A 237 0.67 -9.99 -7.92
CA ALA A 237 0.87 -10.78 -6.71
C ALA A 237 0.99 -12.29 -7.01
N ALA A 238 0.43 -12.74 -8.13
CA ALA A 238 0.57 -14.13 -8.59
C ALA A 238 2.02 -14.54 -8.88
N GLU A 239 2.92 -13.56 -9.11
CA GLU A 239 4.34 -13.78 -9.40
C GLU A 239 5.23 -13.27 -8.25
N VAL A 240 4.72 -13.29 -7.03
CA VAL A 240 5.38 -12.70 -5.86
C VAL A 240 6.74 -13.33 -5.53
N GLU A 241 7.00 -14.57 -5.95
CA GLU A 241 8.29 -15.25 -5.77
C GLU A 241 9.45 -14.53 -6.47
N ALA A 242 9.16 -13.82 -7.55
CA ALA A 242 10.17 -13.03 -8.24
C ALA A 242 10.51 -11.71 -7.52
N LEU A 243 9.83 -11.38 -6.41
CA LEU A 243 10.04 -10.16 -5.65
C LEU A 243 11.53 -9.90 -5.28
N PRO A 244 12.35 -10.89 -4.85
CA PRO A 244 13.76 -10.67 -4.53
C PRO A 244 14.60 -10.25 -5.73
N GLU A 245 14.20 -10.66 -6.95
CA GLU A 245 14.94 -10.38 -8.19
C GLU A 245 14.51 -9.08 -8.88
N PHE A 246 13.35 -8.55 -8.52
CA PHE A 246 12.73 -7.42 -9.21
C PHE A 246 13.56 -6.14 -9.27
N TYR A 247 14.49 -5.95 -8.36
CA TYR A 247 15.36 -4.78 -8.40
C TYR A 247 16.46 -4.93 -9.46
N PHE A 248 16.93 -6.15 -9.70
CA PHE A 248 18.11 -6.42 -10.52
C PHE A 248 17.78 -6.92 -11.93
N SER A 249 16.59 -7.51 -12.13
CA SER A 249 16.20 -8.10 -13.41
C SER A 249 15.61 -7.08 -14.39
N LYS A 250 15.72 -7.40 -15.68
CA LYS A 250 14.87 -6.79 -16.72
C LYS A 250 13.41 -7.10 -16.37
N ILE A 251 12.50 -6.15 -16.69
CA ILE A 251 11.08 -6.32 -16.42
C ILE A 251 10.51 -7.39 -17.34
N GLU A 252 10.36 -8.60 -16.81
CA GLU A 252 9.64 -9.68 -17.48
C GLU A 252 8.15 -9.66 -17.13
N SER A 253 7.77 -9.04 -16.00
CA SER A 253 6.40 -8.97 -15.48
C SER A 253 6.06 -7.60 -14.90
N GLY A 254 4.79 -7.24 -14.96
CA GLY A 254 4.29 -5.99 -14.40
C GLY A 254 4.63 -4.74 -15.20
N THR A 255 4.56 -3.60 -14.54
CA THR A 255 4.84 -2.27 -15.08
C THR A 255 5.87 -1.53 -14.21
N GLU A 256 6.91 -1.01 -14.80
CA GLU A 256 7.76 0.00 -14.16
C GLU A 256 7.27 1.39 -14.53
N VAL A 257 7.04 2.23 -13.52
CA VAL A 257 6.61 3.61 -13.72
C VAL A 257 7.84 4.52 -13.68
N LEU A 258 7.97 5.41 -14.65
CA LEU A 258 9.11 6.28 -14.86
C LEU A 258 8.68 7.75 -14.89
N VAL A 259 9.59 8.66 -14.59
CA VAL A 259 9.33 10.10 -14.69
C VAL A 259 9.23 10.54 -16.16
N ALA A 260 10.19 10.13 -16.98
CA ALA A 260 10.30 10.44 -18.40
C ALA A 260 10.68 9.20 -19.21
#